data_294a7b9d95d30293d411ae257ae6cb5c
#
_entry.id   294a7b9d95d30293d411ae257ae6cb5c
#
_cell.length_a   1.000
_cell.length_b   1.000
_cell.length_c   1.000
_cell.angle_alpha   90.00
_cell.angle_beta   90.00
_cell.angle_gamma   90.00
#
_symmetry.space_group_name_H-M   'P 1'
#
loop_
_entity.id
_entity.type
_entity.pdbx_description
1 polymer ?
#
loop_
_entity_poly.entity_id
_entity_poly.type
_entity_poly.pdbx_seq_one_letter_code
_entity_poly.pdbx_strand_id
1 'polypeptide(L)' 'LQVILTTLMDMEKQTGMVERAALETELEEKYKVSRNDAERLLGQLLREGTIYEPREGYLKKT' A
#
# COMPACT_ATOMS: atom_id res chain seq x y z
N LEU A 1 10.63 0.95 -1.15
CA LEU A 1 9.53 1.92 -1.25
C LEU A 1 8.88 1.90 -2.62
N GLN A 2 9.72 1.78 -3.65
CA GLN A 2 9.21 1.77 -5.01
C GLN A 2 8.33 0.56 -5.30
N VAL A 3 8.68 -0.58 -4.73
CA VAL A 3 7.90 -1.80 -4.88
C VAL A 3 6.49 -1.60 -4.32
N ILE A 4 6.39 -0.95 -3.17
CA ILE A 4 5.11 -0.72 -2.55
C ILE A 4 4.25 0.20 -3.40
N LEU A 5 4.83 1.28 -3.91
CA LEU A 5 4.10 2.21 -4.76
C LEU A 5 3.64 1.56 -6.05
N THR A 6 4.52 0.78 -6.69
CA THR A 6 4.17 0.09 -7.92
C THR A 6 3.02 -0.87 -7.69
N THR A 7 3.09 -1.66 -6.62
CA THR A 7 2.04 -2.61 -6.30
C THR A 7 0.73 -1.90 -6.00
N LEU A 8 0.81 -0.82 -5.22
CA LEU A 8 -0.37 -0.03 -4.90
C LEU A 8 -1.03 0.52 -6.16
N MET A 9 -0.23 1.07 -7.06
CA MET A 9 -0.76 1.64 -8.30
C MET A 9 -1.41 0.59 -9.18
N ASP A 10 -0.81 -0.59 -9.27
CA ASP A 10 -1.38 -1.68 -10.05
C ASP A 10 -2.72 -2.11 -9.49
N MET A 11 -2.80 -2.26 -8.18
CA MET A 11 -4.04 -2.66 -7.53
C MET A 11 -5.11 -1.57 -7.65
N GLU A 12 -4.70 -0.32 -7.54
CA GLU A 12 -5.62 0.81 -7.66
C GLU A 12 -6.26 0.86 -9.04
N LYS A 13 -5.51 0.54 -10.07
CA LYS A 13 -6.06 0.50 -11.44
C LYS A 13 -7.19 -0.50 -11.57
N GLN A 14 -7.13 -1.58 -10.80
CA GLN A 14 -8.12 -2.63 -10.88
C GLN A 14 -9.35 -2.36 -10.03
N THR A 15 -9.17 -1.74 -8.88
CA THR A 15 -10.24 -1.62 -7.89
C THR A 15 -10.60 -0.19 -7.53
N GLY A 16 -9.81 0.79 -7.92
CA GLY A 16 -10.03 2.20 -7.57
C GLY A 16 -9.47 2.60 -6.23
N MET A 17 -9.63 1.76 -5.24
CA MET A 17 -9.03 1.94 -3.92
C MET A 17 -8.42 0.63 -3.50
N VAL A 18 -7.33 0.70 -2.75
CA VAL A 18 -6.61 -0.50 -2.35
C VAL A 18 -6.86 -0.76 -0.88
N GLU A 19 -7.39 -1.94 -0.57
CA GLU A 19 -7.56 -2.36 0.81
C GLU A 19 -6.18 -2.59 1.41
N ARG A 20 -5.93 -1.98 2.57
CA ARG A 20 -4.62 -2.06 3.21
C ARG A 20 -4.20 -3.50 3.49
N ALA A 21 -5.12 -4.32 3.97
CA ALA A 21 -4.81 -5.71 4.25
C ALA A 21 -4.45 -6.48 2.98
N ALA A 22 -5.15 -6.20 1.89
CA ALA A 22 -4.85 -6.84 0.61
C ALA A 22 -3.48 -6.44 0.10
N LEU A 23 -3.12 -5.18 0.25
CA LEU A 23 -1.82 -4.70 -0.16
C LEU A 23 -0.71 -5.36 0.66
N GLU A 24 -0.90 -5.46 1.95
CA GLU A 24 0.09 -6.10 2.82
C GLU A 24 0.27 -7.57 2.46
N THR A 25 -0.83 -8.27 2.17
CA THR A 25 -0.77 -9.65 1.76
C THR A 25 -0.02 -9.82 0.45
N GLU A 26 -0.31 -8.95 -0.51
CA GLU A 26 0.34 -8.98 -1.80
C GLU A 26 1.85 -8.77 -1.68
N LEU A 27 2.25 -7.81 -0.86
CA LEU A 27 3.67 -7.53 -0.64
C LEU A 27 4.36 -8.71 0.01
N GLU A 28 3.69 -9.36 0.96
CA GLU A 28 4.27 -10.51 1.63
C GLU A 28 4.45 -11.69 0.68
N GLU A 29 3.44 -11.96 -0.13
CA GLU A 29 3.46 -13.12 -1.01
C GLU A 29 4.38 -12.95 -2.20
N LYS A 30 4.36 -11.78 -2.83
CA LYS A 30 5.14 -11.55 -4.04
C LYS A 30 6.57 -11.09 -3.79
N TYR A 31 6.75 -10.28 -2.75
CA TYR A 31 8.04 -9.66 -2.51
C TYR A 31 8.63 -10.03 -1.16
N LYS A 32 7.94 -10.88 -0.41
CA LYS A 32 8.40 -11.35 0.89
C LYS A 32 8.66 -10.20 1.86
N VAL A 33 7.90 -9.15 1.75
CA VAL A 33 7.94 -8.04 2.68
C VAL A 33 7.07 -8.41 3.89
N SER A 34 7.66 -8.44 5.07
CA SER A 34 6.91 -8.78 6.27
C SER A 34 5.83 -7.75 6.54
N ARG A 35 4.78 -8.18 7.26
CA ARG A 35 3.69 -7.28 7.59
C ARG A 35 4.17 -6.07 8.38
N ASN A 36 5.08 -6.28 9.33
CA ASN A 36 5.64 -5.19 10.12
C ASN A 36 6.37 -4.18 9.24
N ASP A 37 7.17 -4.68 8.30
CA ASP A 37 7.88 -3.81 7.38
C ASP A 37 6.91 -3.07 6.48
N ALA A 38 5.89 -3.75 5.98
CA ALA A 38 4.88 -3.13 5.13
C ALA A 38 4.16 -2.00 5.88
N GLU A 39 3.77 -2.25 7.12
CA GLU A 39 3.10 -1.23 7.92
C GLU A 39 3.99 -0.02 8.14
N ARG A 40 5.27 -0.24 8.42
CA ARG A 40 6.21 0.86 8.62
C ARG A 40 6.37 1.69 7.36
N LEU A 41 6.53 1.02 6.22
CA LEU A 41 6.73 1.72 4.96
C LEU A 41 5.46 2.45 4.53
N LEU A 42 4.30 1.84 4.72
CA LEU A 42 3.03 2.51 4.42
C LEU A 42 2.84 3.73 5.31
N GLY A 43 3.19 3.61 6.59
CA GLY A 43 3.12 4.75 7.50
C GLY A 43 4.01 5.89 7.06
N GLN A 44 5.19 5.57 6.55
CA GLN A 44 6.10 6.57 6.04
C GLN A 44 5.53 7.26 4.81
N LEU A 45 4.98 6.51 3.88
CA LEU A 45 4.38 7.07 2.67
C LEU A 45 3.18 7.96 3.00
N LEU A 46 2.39 7.56 3.98
CA LEU A 46 1.26 8.38 4.44
C LEU A 46 1.75 9.70 5.04
N ARG A 47 2.83 9.63 5.82
CA ARG A 47 3.38 10.81 6.46
C ARG A 47 3.96 11.77 5.42
N GLU A 48 4.55 11.24 4.38
CA GLU A 48 5.13 12.04 3.31
C GLU A 48 4.08 12.63 2.37
N GLY A 49 2.87 12.11 2.43
CA GLY A 49 1.82 12.57 1.52
C GLY A 49 1.86 11.92 0.16
N THR A 50 2.66 10.90 -0.02
CA THR A 50 2.74 10.17 -1.29
C THR A 50 1.48 9.37 -1.54
N ILE A 51 0.90 8.83 -0.48
CA ILE A 51 -0.37 8.13 -0.53
C ILE A 51 -1.26 8.70 0.56
N TYR A 52 -2.56 8.43 0.46
CA TYR A 52 -3.49 8.88 1.48
C TYR A 52 -4.54 7.80 1.72
N GLU A 53 -5.27 7.96 2.80
CA GLU A 53 -6.30 7.01 3.21
C GLU A 53 -7.67 7.65 3.01
N PRO A 54 -8.30 7.46 1.83
CA PRO A 54 -9.59 8.08 1.56
C PRO A 54 -10.70 7.51 2.43
N ARG A 55 -10.48 6.32 2.94
CA ARG A 55 -11.45 5.60 3.74
C ARG A 55 -10.68 4.75 4.72
N GLU A 56 -11.24 4.54 5.90
CA GLU A 56 -10.57 3.70 6.89
C GLU A 56 -10.32 2.32 6.31
N GLY A 57 -9.05 1.92 6.34
CA GLY A 57 -8.64 0.62 5.82
C GLY A 57 -8.34 0.59 4.34
N TYR A 58 -8.44 1.73 3.64
CA TYR A 58 -8.16 1.81 2.21
C TYR A 58 -7.07 2.82 1.93
N LEU A 59 -6.30 2.59 0.89
CA LEU A 59 -5.19 3.45 0.51
C LEU A 59 -5.31 3.86 -0.96
N LYS A 60 -4.80 5.03 -1.26
CA LYS A 60 -4.83 5.55 -2.62
C LYS A 60 -3.63 6.46 -2.83
N LYS A 61 -3.08 6.45 -4.04
CA LYS A 61 -1.97 7.34 -4.36
C LYS A 61 -2.49 8.75 -4.62
N THR A 62 -1.80 9.73 -4.08
CA THR A 62 -2.18 11.14 -4.29
C THR A 62 -1.88 11.62 -5.71
#